data_f0d245f8a0bd7ee8963801245c9decb6
#
_entry.id   f0d245f8a0bd7ee8963801245c9decb6
#
_cell.length_a   1.000
_cell.length_b   1.000
_cell.length_c   1.000
_cell.angle_alpha   90.00
_cell.angle_beta   90.00
_cell.angle_gamma   90.00
#
_symmetry.space_group_name_H-M   'P 1'
#
loop_
_entity.id
_entity.type
_entity.pdbx_description
1 polymer ?
#
loop_
_entity_poly.entity_id
_entity_poly.type
_entity_poly.pdbx_seq_one_letter_code
_entity_poly.pdbx_strand_id
1 'polypeptide(L)'
;MKKFLIVLFILVQGLIFAAGKNLADIKTLKFDVVEKTTIKSKKRELSYKIDFMLPNKIKKEVTAPKLNKGEIYLYDYSANQKYVYLPMFNEVRESEIVDDENRIIKAINKIIEEEKKSKDFKQKYNAKVAQTLDIDKQISINIVTYLEVEGYIFPETVEIKESGTKIADVKISNLQINPKLEEKILLNAKK
;
A
#
# COMPACT_ATOMS: atom_id res chain seq x y z
N MET A 1 29.84 16.28 43.78
CA MET A 1 28.58 15.56 43.50
C MET A 1 27.60 16.25 42.57
N LYS A 2 27.65 17.56 42.29
CA LYS A 2 26.73 18.26 41.38
C LYS A 2 27.00 18.05 39.88
N LYS A 3 28.20 17.64 39.47
CA LYS A 3 28.56 17.43 38.06
C LYS A 3 28.11 16.07 37.48
N PHE A 4 27.82 15.09 38.32
CA PHE A 4 27.38 13.75 37.90
C PHE A 4 25.87 13.69 37.54
N LEU A 5 25.07 14.60 38.12
CA LEU A 5 23.64 14.66 37.88
C LEU A 5 23.26 15.22 36.50
N ILE A 6 24.12 16.10 35.95
CA ILE A 6 23.87 16.72 34.61
C ILE A 6 24.11 15.75 33.46
N VAL A 7 25.08 14.84 33.62
CA VAL A 7 25.38 13.83 32.59
C VAL A 7 24.26 12.78 32.48
N LEU A 8 23.62 12.44 33.61
CA LEU A 8 22.51 11.48 33.64
C LEU A 8 21.24 12.06 32.97
N PHE A 9 21.03 13.38 33.03
CA PHE A 9 19.86 14.04 32.44
C PHE A 9 19.97 14.16 30.94
N ILE A 10 21.18 14.23 30.35
CA ILE A 10 21.41 14.30 28.91
C ILE A 10 21.25 12.91 28.26
N LEU A 11 21.52 11.82 28.97
CA LEU A 11 21.37 10.44 28.50
C LEU A 11 19.90 9.98 28.43
N VAL A 12 19.00 10.60 29.18
CA VAL A 12 17.57 10.26 29.17
C VAL A 12 16.82 10.98 28.04
N GLN A 13 17.34 12.07 27.48
CA GLN A 13 16.70 12.79 26.38
C GLN A 13 16.95 12.15 24.98
N GLY A 14 17.79 11.11 24.89
CA GLY A 14 18.17 10.47 23.63
C GLY A 14 17.23 9.38 23.10
N LEU A 15 16.12 9.05 23.79
CA LEU A 15 15.23 7.95 23.44
C LEU A 15 13.76 8.38 23.25
N ILE A 16 13.53 9.61 22.81
CA ILE A 16 12.23 9.92 22.21
C ILE A 16 12.30 9.37 20.79
N PHE A 17 11.99 8.07 20.62
CA PHE A 17 11.56 7.56 19.33
C PHE A 17 10.36 8.43 18.93
N ALA A 18 10.53 9.27 17.93
CA ALA A 18 9.40 9.99 17.36
C ALA A 18 8.40 8.91 16.93
N ALA A 19 7.33 8.76 17.71
CA ALA A 19 6.26 7.85 17.36
C ALA A 19 5.74 8.29 15.99
N GLY A 20 5.78 7.39 15.00
CA GLY A 20 5.26 7.67 13.69
C GLY A 20 3.80 8.16 13.78
N LYS A 21 3.39 8.99 12.83
CA LYS A 21 1.98 9.41 12.72
C LYS A 21 1.08 8.19 12.53
N ASN A 22 -0.17 8.26 12.98
CA ASN A 22 -1.13 7.17 12.84
C ASN A 22 -1.53 6.99 11.36
N LEU A 23 -1.43 5.79 10.84
CA LEU A 23 -1.90 5.47 9.50
C LEU A 23 -3.42 5.69 9.33
N ALA A 24 -4.17 5.63 10.44
CA ALA A 24 -5.60 5.92 10.48
C ALA A 24 -5.97 7.36 10.09
N ASP A 25 -5.02 8.30 10.15
CA ASP A 25 -5.24 9.69 9.78
C ASP A 25 -5.09 9.93 8.26
N ILE A 26 -4.64 8.91 7.54
CA ILE A 26 -4.50 8.97 6.08
C ILE A 26 -5.87 8.85 5.44
N LYS A 27 -6.18 9.81 4.57
CA LYS A 27 -7.44 9.85 3.78
C LYS A 27 -7.20 9.49 2.33
N THR A 28 -6.07 9.91 1.78
CA THR A 28 -5.71 9.67 0.39
C THR A 28 -4.25 9.29 0.28
N LEU A 29 -3.95 8.45 -0.72
CA LEU A 29 -2.59 8.01 -1.06
C LEU A 29 -2.40 8.11 -2.56
N LYS A 30 -1.19 8.47 -2.97
CA LYS A 30 -0.73 8.35 -4.35
C LYS A 30 0.65 7.73 -4.33
N PHE A 31 0.88 6.69 -5.15
CA PHE A 31 2.16 5.98 -5.20
C PHE A 31 2.32 5.18 -6.47
N ASP A 32 3.56 4.86 -6.79
CA ASP A 32 3.92 3.97 -7.88
C ASP A 32 4.22 2.57 -7.33
N VAL A 33 3.87 1.55 -8.13
CA VAL A 33 4.08 0.14 -7.78
C VAL A 33 4.81 -0.57 -8.91
N VAL A 34 5.79 -1.38 -8.53
CA VAL A 34 6.36 -2.43 -9.39
C VAL A 34 6.05 -3.77 -8.73
N GLU A 35 5.26 -4.59 -9.42
CA GLU A 35 4.85 -5.92 -8.97
C GLU A 35 5.50 -6.99 -9.83
N LYS A 36 6.26 -7.89 -9.20
CA LYS A 36 6.90 -9.03 -9.82
C LYS A 36 6.23 -10.31 -9.36
N THR A 37 5.47 -10.94 -10.24
CA THR A 37 4.77 -12.19 -9.93
C THR A 37 5.48 -13.40 -10.53
N THR A 38 5.40 -14.54 -9.82
CA THR A 38 5.87 -15.83 -10.33
C THR A 38 4.75 -16.83 -10.20
N ILE A 39 4.14 -17.16 -11.34
CA ILE A 39 3.04 -18.14 -11.41
C ILE A 39 3.45 -19.28 -12.33
N LYS A 40 3.47 -20.53 -11.81
CA LYS A 40 3.87 -21.73 -12.57
C LYS A 40 5.19 -21.52 -13.33
N SER A 41 6.22 -21.00 -12.66
CA SER A 41 7.55 -20.69 -13.19
C SER A 41 7.60 -19.57 -14.24
N LYS A 42 6.48 -18.93 -14.56
CA LYS A 42 6.43 -17.76 -15.44
C LYS A 42 6.55 -16.49 -14.60
N LYS A 43 7.57 -15.69 -14.90
CA LYS A 43 7.77 -14.38 -14.27
C LYS A 43 7.04 -13.32 -15.08
N ARG A 44 6.34 -12.45 -14.40
CA ARG A 44 5.69 -11.26 -14.98
C ARG A 44 6.06 -10.06 -14.14
N GLU A 45 6.26 -8.93 -14.78
CA GLU A 45 6.45 -7.64 -14.12
C GLU A 45 5.39 -6.68 -14.63
N LEU A 46 4.72 -6.03 -13.70
CA LEU A 46 3.70 -5.02 -13.95
C LEU A 46 4.05 -3.76 -13.17
N SER A 47 4.08 -2.62 -13.85
CA SER A 47 4.25 -1.32 -13.20
C SER A 47 2.98 -0.51 -13.35
N TYR A 48 2.56 0.15 -12.28
CA TYR A 48 1.34 0.96 -12.28
C TYR A 48 1.38 2.07 -11.22
N LYS A 49 0.56 3.08 -11.43
CA LYS A 49 0.29 4.15 -10.47
C LYS A 49 -1.02 3.90 -9.77
N ILE A 50 -1.07 4.25 -8.49
CA ILE A 50 -2.27 4.16 -7.66
C ILE A 50 -2.61 5.56 -7.15
N ASP A 51 -3.86 5.97 -7.36
CA ASP A 51 -4.53 7.00 -6.61
C ASP A 51 -5.57 6.30 -5.72
N PHE A 52 -5.45 6.40 -4.41
CA PHE A 52 -6.30 5.69 -3.46
C PHE A 52 -6.97 6.66 -2.50
N MET A 53 -8.28 6.70 -2.53
CA MET A 53 -9.12 7.37 -1.55
C MET A 53 -9.65 6.32 -0.58
N LEU A 54 -9.06 6.31 0.61
CA LEU A 54 -9.33 5.31 1.63
C LEU A 54 -10.77 5.38 2.15
N PRO A 55 -11.36 4.24 2.45
CA PRO A 55 -10.82 2.89 2.25
C PRO A 55 -11.25 2.26 0.92
N ASN A 56 -12.08 2.92 0.08
CA ASN A 56 -12.93 2.23 -0.87
C ASN A 56 -12.73 2.58 -2.35
N LYS A 57 -12.10 3.71 -2.70
CA LYS A 57 -12.02 4.14 -4.10
C LYS A 57 -10.59 4.15 -4.60
N ILE A 58 -10.34 3.48 -5.73
CA ILE A 58 -9.00 3.30 -6.28
C ILE A 58 -9.02 3.57 -7.77
N LYS A 59 -8.01 4.32 -8.23
CA LYS A 59 -7.60 4.37 -9.62
C LYS A 59 -6.24 3.72 -9.75
N LYS A 60 -6.13 2.73 -10.63
CA LYS A 60 -4.89 2.06 -11.01
C LYS A 60 -4.63 2.35 -12.49
N GLU A 61 -3.49 2.95 -12.82
CA GLU A 61 -3.07 3.23 -14.17
C GLU A 61 -1.81 2.42 -14.51
N VAL A 62 -1.90 1.52 -15.47
CA VAL A 62 -0.78 0.67 -15.88
C VAL A 62 0.22 1.48 -16.71
N THR A 63 1.49 1.43 -16.30
CA THR A 63 2.61 2.13 -16.95
C THR A 63 3.54 1.21 -17.73
N ALA A 64 3.62 -0.07 -17.33
CA ALA A 64 4.36 -1.12 -18.02
C ALA A 64 3.73 -2.50 -17.73
N PRO A 65 3.85 -3.49 -18.64
CA PRO A 65 4.57 -3.48 -19.92
C PRO A 65 3.85 -2.67 -21.01
N LYS A 66 4.53 -2.46 -22.14
CA LYS A 66 4.01 -1.65 -23.26
C LYS A 66 2.62 -2.10 -23.76
N LEU A 67 2.36 -3.41 -23.72
CA LEU A 67 1.08 -3.99 -24.17
C LEU A 67 -0.11 -3.48 -23.35
N ASN A 68 0.08 -3.27 -22.05
CA ASN A 68 -0.98 -2.87 -21.13
C ASN A 68 -0.91 -1.39 -20.75
N LYS A 69 0.08 -0.66 -21.27
CA LYS A 69 0.31 0.73 -20.93
C LYS A 69 -0.89 1.61 -21.25
N GLY A 70 -1.33 2.38 -20.26
CA GLY A 70 -2.48 3.27 -20.35
C GLY A 70 -3.83 2.60 -20.03
N GLU A 71 -3.86 1.30 -19.70
CA GLU A 71 -5.06 0.71 -19.09
C GLU A 71 -5.33 1.39 -17.76
N ILE A 72 -6.59 1.76 -17.54
CA ILE A 72 -7.03 2.39 -16.30
C ILE A 72 -8.10 1.53 -15.67
N TYR A 73 -7.90 1.18 -14.41
CA TYR A 73 -8.84 0.44 -13.60
C TYR A 73 -9.36 1.36 -12.49
N LEU A 74 -10.66 1.53 -12.42
CA LEU A 74 -11.34 2.24 -11.34
C LEU A 74 -12.13 1.24 -10.51
N TYR A 75 -11.93 1.27 -9.21
CA TYR A 75 -12.64 0.41 -8.27
C TYR A 75 -13.41 1.27 -7.27
N ASP A 76 -14.68 0.99 -7.11
CA ASP A 76 -15.52 1.51 -6.04
C ASP A 76 -16.02 0.32 -5.21
N TYR A 77 -15.32 0.02 -4.11
CA TYR A 77 -15.69 -1.09 -3.23
C TYR A 77 -17.00 -0.85 -2.48
N SER A 78 -17.43 0.41 -2.31
CA SER A 78 -18.71 0.72 -1.68
C SER A 78 -19.90 0.35 -2.58
N ALA A 79 -19.72 0.42 -3.89
CA ALA A 79 -20.72 0.07 -4.89
C ALA A 79 -20.51 -1.35 -5.48
N ASN A 80 -19.44 -2.05 -5.11
CA ASN A 80 -19.00 -3.31 -5.72
C ASN A 80 -18.83 -3.19 -7.26
N GLN A 81 -18.31 -2.04 -7.72
CA GLN A 81 -18.19 -1.74 -9.15
C GLN A 81 -16.74 -1.55 -9.56
N LYS A 82 -16.42 -2.05 -10.75
CA LYS A 82 -15.14 -1.86 -11.43
C LYS A 82 -15.37 -1.37 -12.85
N TYR A 83 -14.61 -0.34 -13.25
CA TYR A 83 -14.53 0.15 -14.62
C TYR A 83 -13.11 -0.06 -15.13
N VAL A 84 -12.99 -0.56 -16.36
CA VAL A 84 -11.69 -0.78 -17.01
C VAL A 84 -11.70 -0.03 -18.33
N TYR A 85 -10.82 0.96 -18.47
CA TYR A 85 -10.54 1.59 -19.75
C TYR A 85 -9.41 0.83 -20.47
N LEU A 86 -9.67 0.41 -21.69
CA LEU A 86 -8.76 -0.30 -22.57
C LEU A 86 -8.36 0.62 -23.74
N PRO A 87 -7.17 1.28 -23.68
CA PRO A 87 -6.80 2.28 -24.68
C PRO A 87 -6.67 1.71 -26.09
N MET A 88 -6.28 0.43 -26.23
CA MET A 88 -6.16 -0.24 -27.53
C MET A 88 -7.49 -0.31 -28.28
N PHE A 89 -8.61 -0.42 -27.55
CA PHE A 89 -9.97 -0.52 -28.11
C PHE A 89 -10.75 0.78 -27.94
N ASN A 90 -10.19 1.78 -27.25
CA ASN A 90 -10.90 2.99 -26.81
C ASN A 90 -12.25 2.67 -26.14
N GLU A 91 -12.27 1.64 -25.31
CA GLU A 91 -13.46 1.06 -24.70
C GLU A 91 -13.40 1.12 -23.19
N VAL A 92 -14.53 1.39 -22.55
CA VAL A 92 -14.72 1.24 -21.11
C VAL A 92 -15.62 0.04 -20.87
N ARG A 93 -15.17 -0.88 -20.03
CA ARG A 93 -15.94 -2.03 -19.55
C ARG A 93 -16.28 -1.88 -18.09
N GLU A 94 -17.50 -2.24 -17.75
CA GLU A 94 -17.99 -2.29 -16.38
C GLU A 94 -18.15 -3.74 -15.94
N SER A 95 -17.83 -4.05 -14.69
CA SER A 95 -18.04 -5.36 -14.07
C SER A 95 -18.07 -5.23 -12.55
N GLU A 96 -18.49 -6.29 -11.88
CA GLU A 96 -18.28 -6.42 -10.44
C GLU A 96 -16.81 -6.61 -10.09
N ILE A 97 -16.44 -6.26 -8.85
CA ILE A 97 -15.11 -6.48 -8.32
C ILE A 97 -14.95 -7.95 -7.95
N VAL A 98 -13.90 -8.60 -8.46
CA VAL A 98 -13.52 -9.96 -8.07
C VAL A 98 -12.53 -9.88 -6.90
N ASP A 99 -12.70 -10.73 -5.90
CA ASP A 99 -12.02 -10.62 -4.60
C ASP A 99 -10.50 -10.50 -4.63
N ASP A 100 -9.81 -11.08 -5.62
CA ASP A 100 -8.34 -11.14 -5.63
C ASP A 100 -7.61 -10.06 -6.43
N GLU A 101 -8.34 -9.08 -6.95
CA GLU A 101 -7.78 -8.16 -7.94
C GLU A 101 -6.82 -7.10 -7.39
N ASN A 102 -6.90 -6.75 -6.10
CA ASN A 102 -6.10 -5.67 -5.51
C ASN A 102 -5.46 -6.06 -4.17
N ARG A 103 -4.60 -7.06 -4.20
CA ARG A 103 -3.92 -7.59 -3.00
C ARG A 103 -3.15 -6.52 -2.23
N ILE A 104 -2.50 -5.58 -2.93
CA ILE A 104 -1.76 -4.50 -2.27
C ILE A 104 -2.69 -3.55 -1.51
N ILE A 105 -3.89 -3.29 -2.03
CA ILE A 105 -4.87 -2.42 -1.36
C ILE A 105 -5.47 -3.12 -0.15
N LYS A 106 -5.79 -4.41 -0.27
CA LYS A 106 -6.20 -5.22 0.88
C LYS A 106 -5.11 -5.22 1.96
N ALA A 107 -3.84 -5.32 1.55
CA ALA A 107 -2.69 -5.26 2.45
C ALA A 107 -2.61 -3.91 3.18
N ILE A 108 -2.74 -2.79 2.47
CA ILE A 108 -2.72 -1.44 3.07
C ILE A 108 -3.86 -1.28 4.08
N ASN A 109 -5.09 -1.66 3.71
CA ASN A 109 -6.23 -1.59 4.62
C ASN A 109 -6.02 -2.47 5.87
N LYS A 110 -5.47 -3.68 5.69
CA LYS A 110 -5.15 -4.59 6.80
C LYS A 110 -4.09 -4.01 7.73
N ILE A 111 -3.04 -3.39 7.21
CA ILE A 111 -2.00 -2.72 8.01
C ILE A 111 -2.62 -1.60 8.85
N ILE A 112 -3.47 -0.76 8.26
CA ILE A 112 -4.16 0.33 8.96
C ILE A 112 -5.09 -0.24 10.06
N GLU A 113 -5.75 -1.34 9.79
CA GLU A 113 -6.63 -2.02 10.76
C GLU A 113 -5.82 -2.58 11.93
N GLU A 114 -4.72 -3.28 11.66
CA GLU A 114 -3.86 -3.88 12.70
C GLU A 114 -3.17 -2.81 13.55
N GLU A 115 -2.75 -1.69 12.96
CA GLU A 115 -2.20 -0.57 13.72
C GLU A 115 -3.19 -0.03 14.76
N LYS A 116 -4.49 -0.01 14.42
CA LYS A 116 -5.55 0.41 15.36
C LYS A 116 -5.81 -0.61 16.47
N LYS A 117 -5.74 -1.90 16.14
CA LYS A 117 -6.17 -3.00 17.04
C LYS A 117 -5.05 -3.48 17.98
N SER A 118 -3.81 -3.48 17.52
CA SER A 118 -2.68 -4.12 18.19
C SER A 118 -1.58 -3.14 18.53
N LYS A 119 -1.39 -2.90 19.86
CA LYS A 119 -0.27 -2.07 20.34
C LYS A 119 1.09 -2.71 20.01
N ASP A 120 1.20 -4.03 20.08
CA ASP A 120 2.43 -4.76 19.74
C ASP A 120 2.76 -4.60 18.25
N PHE A 121 1.75 -4.77 17.38
CA PHE A 121 1.92 -4.53 15.95
C PHE A 121 2.40 -3.10 15.70
N LYS A 122 1.72 -2.10 16.26
CA LYS A 122 2.08 -0.69 16.09
C LYS A 122 3.51 -0.40 16.56
N GLN A 123 3.93 -0.96 17.68
CA GLN A 123 5.28 -0.77 18.21
C GLN A 123 6.33 -1.35 17.24
N LYS A 124 6.16 -2.59 16.80
CA LYS A 124 7.05 -3.25 15.83
C LYS A 124 7.06 -2.54 14.47
N TYR A 125 5.89 -2.08 14.01
CA TYR A 125 5.73 -1.35 12.77
C TYR A 125 6.50 -0.01 12.80
N ASN A 126 6.34 0.76 13.87
CA ASN A 126 7.06 2.02 14.08
C ASN A 126 8.58 1.81 14.25
N ALA A 127 8.99 0.66 14.76
CA ALA A 127 10.40 0.26 14.83
C ALA A 127 10.92 -0.32 13.49
N LYS A 128 10.10 -0.34 12.43
CA LYS A 128 10.43 -0.86 11.10
C LYS A 128 10.89 -2.33 11.12
N VAL A 129 10.38 -3.11 12.07
CA VAL A 129 10.65 -4.56 12.16
C VAL A 129 9.81 -5.27 11.10
N ALA A 130 10.42 -6.21 10.37
CA ALA A 130 9.70 -7.04 9.39
C ALA A 130 8.52 -7.76 10.07
N GLN A 131 7.36 -7.73 9.43
CA GLN A 131 6.13 -8.30 9.96
C GLN A 131 5.35 -9.07 8.91
N THR A 132 4.75 -10.17 9.34
CA THR A 132 3.83 -10.96 8.52
C THR A 132 2.39 -10.71 8.97
N LEU A 133 1.49 -10.50 8.03
CA LEU A 133 0.06 -10.31 8.24
C LEU A 133 -0.74 -11.25 7.34
N ASP A 134 -1.74 -11.89 7.91
CA ASP A 134 -2.71 -12.65 7.13
C ASP A 134 -3.78 -11.69 6.60
N ILE A 135 -3.95 -11.66 5.29
CA ILE A 135 -4.99 -10.90 4.60
C ILE A 135 -6.30 -11.68 4.64
N ASP A 136 -6.20 -12.97 4.35
CA ASP A 136 -7.29 -13.94 4.43
C ASP A 136 -6.75 -15.35 4.76
N LYS A 137 -7.56 -16.40 4.58
CA LYS A 137 -7.17 -17.78 4.89
C LYS A 137 -6.04 -18.32 4.01
N GLN A 138 -5.82 -17.74 2.84
CA GLN A 138 -4.85 -18.25 1.85
C GLN A 138 -3.73 -17.25 1.59
N ILE A 139 -4.01 -15.96 1.72
CA ILE A 139 -3.08 -14.87 1.38
C ILE A 139 -2.48 -14.27 2.65
N SER A 140 -1.18 -14.24 2.71
CA SER A 140 -0.42 -13.48 3.69
C SER A 140 0.58 -12.52 3.00
N ILE A 141 0.95 -11.47 3.70
CA ILE A 141 1.99 -10.55 3.29
C ILE A 141 3.12 -10.53 4.29
N ASN A 142 4.34 -10.34 3.81
CA ASN A 142 5.50 -10.04 4.65
C ASN A 142 6.02 -8.65 4.28
N ILE A 143 5.99 -7.72 5.23
CA ILE A 143 6.56 -6.37 5.07
C ILE A 143 8.06 -6.49 5.31
N VAL A 144 8.85 -6.28 4.25
CA VAL A 144 10.31 -6.49 4.27
C VAL A 144 11.05 -5.19 4.60
N THR A 145 10.68 -4.10 3.92
CA THR A 145 11.28 -2.79 4.13
C THR A 145 10.21 -1.71 4.24
N TYR A 146 10.60 -0.58 4.82
CA TYR A 146 9.74 0.56 5.10
C TYR A 146 10.34 1.82 4.54
N LEU A 147 9.48 2.74 4.09
CA LEU A 147 9.81 4.12 3.77
C LEU A 147 9.14 5.06 4.78
N GLU A 148 9.71 6.24 4.95
CA GLU A 148 9.16 7.27 5.82
C GLU A 148 8.89 8.53 5.00
N VAL A 149 7.64 9.00 5.03
CA VAL A 149 7.18 10.18 4.31
C VAL A 149 6.34 11.04 5.25
N GLU A 150 6.74 12.30 5.46
CA GLU A 150 6.02 13.27 6.29
C GLU A 150 5.74 12.77 7.72
N GLY A 151 6.62 11.91 8.27
CA GLY A 151 6.48 11.28 9.58
C GLY A 151 5.53 10.08 9.63
N TYR A 152 5.01 9.64 8.50
CA TYR A 152 4.33 8.34 8.37
C TYR A 152 5.33 7.26 7.96
N ILE A 153 5.24 6.10 8.60
CA ILE A 153 5.96 4.90 8.20
C ILE A 153 5.04 4.09 7.29
N PHE A 154 5.54 3.69 6.13
CA PHE A 154 4.75 2.95 5.14
C PHE A 154 5.55 1.78 4.57
N PRO A 155 4.93 0.67 4.15
CA PRO A 155 5.66 -0.42 3.52
C PRO A 155 6.30 0.04 2.20
N GLU A 156 7.58 -0.28 2.01
CA GLU A 156 8.28 -0.06 0.74
C GLU A 156 8.31 -1.34 -0.10
N THR A 157 8.72 -2.44 0.53
CA THR A 157 8.77 -3.75 -0.13
C THR A 157 7.92 -4.75 0.64
N VAL A 158 7.04 -5.40 -0.09
CA VAL A 158 6.11 -6.40 0.44
C VAL A 158 6.22 -7.68 -0.38
N GLU A 159 6.37 -8.82 0.29
CA GLU A 159 6.21 -10.13 -0.34
C GLU A 159 4.77 -10.59 -0.13
N ILE A 160 4.16 -11.12 -1.19
CA ILE A 160 2.83 -11.75 -1.12
C ILE A 160 3.01 -13.26 -1.21
N LYS A 161 2.38 -13.98 -0.27
CA LYS A 161 2.39 -15.43 -0.23
C LYS A 161 0.96 -15.95 -0.34
N GLU A 162 0.80 -17.04 -1.08
CA GLU A 162 -0.45 -17.80 -1.18
C GLU A 162 -0.20 -19.22 -0.68
N SER A 163 -0.96 -19.63 0.34
CA SER A 163 -0.77 -20.93 1.01
C SER A 163 0.69 -21.18 1.41
N GLY A 164 1.37 -20.15 1.95
CA GLY A 164 2.75 -20.18 2.38
C GLY A 164 3.80 -20.05 1.26
N THR A 165 3.40 -20.13 -0.01
CA THR A 165 4.31 -19.99 -1.16
C THR A 165 4.37 -18.53 -1.62
N LYS A 166 5.58 -17.99 -1.78
CA LYS A 166 5.76 -16.64 -2.32
C LYS A 166 5.36 -16.60 -3.79
N ILE A 167 4.41 -15.71 -4.11
CA ILE A 167 3.85 -15.53 -5.45
C ILE A 167 4.17 -14.17 -6.07
N ALA A 168 4.46 -13.16 -5.24
CA ALA A 168 4.82 -11.84 -5.73
C ALA A 168 5.77 -11.09 -4.80
N ASP A 169 6.58 -10.21 -5.41
CA ASP A 169 7.28 -9.10 -4.77
C ASP A 169 6.66 -7.79 -5.25
N VAL A 170 6.32 -6.92 -4.32
CA VAL A 170 5.74 -5.61 -4.59
C VAL A 170 6.68 -4.55 -4.04
N LYS A 171 7.08 -3.59 -4.87
CA LYS A 171 7.82 -2.42 -4.46
C LYS A 171 6.98 -1.16 -4.64
N ILE A 172 6.85 -0.37 -3.57
CA ILE A 172 6.15 0.91 -3.54
C ILE A 172 7.18 2.04 -3.58
N SER A 173 6.89 3.07 -4.34
CA SER A 173 7.73 4.26 -4.48
C SER A 173 6.90 5.51 -4.76
N ASN A 174 7.54 6.69 -4.74
CA ASN A 174 6.90 7.98 -5.02
C ASN A 174 5.64 8.24 -4.19
N LEU A 175 5.65 7.77 -2.93
CA LEU A 175 4.51 7.89 -2.02
C LEU A 175 4.22 9.35 -1.68
N GLN A 176 2.96 9.74 -1.80
CA GLN A 176 2.40 10.99 -1.33
C GLN A 176 1.27 10.68 -0.35
N ILE A 177 1.28 11.34 0.80
CA ILE A 177 0.29 11.18 1.85
C ILE A 177 -0.68 12.36 1.83
N ASN A 178 -1.97 12.06 1.86
CA ASN A 178 -3.05 13.04 1.81
C ASN A 178 -2.97 14.04 0.63
N PRO A 179 -2.55 13.62 -0.60
CA PRO A 179 -2.63 14.49 -1.75
C PRO A 179 -4.08 14.86 -2.03
N LYS A 180 -4.33 16.03 -2.61
CA LYS A 180 -5.67 16.42 -3.06
C LYS A 180 -6.05 15.55 -4.25
N LEU A 181 -6.97 14.61 -4.05
CA LEU A 181 -7.59 13.80 -5.10
C LEU A 181 -9.01 14.28 -5.34
N GLU A 182 -9.39 14.46 -6.61
CA GLU A 182 -10.77 14.79 -6.97
C GLU A 182 -11.55 13.50 -7.21
N GLU A 183 -12.68 13.34 -6.54
CA GLU A 183 -13.54 12.16 -6.67
C GLU A 183 -13.97 11.90 -8.14
N LYS A 184 -14.19 12.97 -8.91
CA LYS A 184 -14.49 12.87 -10.35
C LYS A 184 -13.39 12.21 -11.18
N ILE A 185 -12.11 12.36 -10.79
CA ILE A 185 -10.98 11.72 -11.49
C ILE A 185 -10.99 10.22 -11.24
N LEU A 186 -11.48 9.80 -10.07
CA LEU A 186 -11.62 8.38 -9.73
C LEU A 186 -12.83 7.72 -10.41
N LEU A 187 -13.76 8.50 -10.97
CA LEU A 187 -14.96 8.00 -11.63
C LEU A 187 -14.92 8.18 -13.16
N ASN A 188 -13.99 8.95 -13.70
CA ASN A 188 -13.85 9.13 -15.14
C ASN A 188 -12.75 8.23 -15.71
N ALA A 189 -13.15 7.07 -16.23
CA ALA A 189 -12.27 6.19 -16.99
C ALA A 189 -11.96 6.76 -18.39
N LYS A 190 -12.70 7.75 -18.86
CA LYS A 190 -12.43 8.46 -20.11
C LYS A 190 -11.78 9.81 -19.82
N LYS A 191 -10.64 10.05 -20.38
CA LYS A 191 -10.17 11.36 -20.77
C LYS A 191 -10.56 11.62 -22.21
#